data_36d377ebb8448d99cb855df536654334
#
_entry.id   36d377ebb8448d99cb855df536654334
#
_cell.length_a   1.000
_cell.length_b   1.000
_cell.length_c   1.000
_cell.angle_alpha   90.00
_cell.angle_beta   90.00
_cell.angle_gamma   90.00
#
_symmetry.space_group_name_H-M   'P 1'
#
loop_
_entity.id
_entity.type
_entity.pdbx_description
1 polymer ?
#
loop_
_entity_poly.entity_id
_entity_poly.type
_entity_poly.pdbx_seq_one_letter_code
_entity_poly.pdbx_strand_id
1 'polypeptide(L)'
;MSNTYALKITLKNKKAATSALEILKTRLIAGFDCDKGYKKNPSVLMHDSLKLSGKTITLPDDFGSYFPEDALMVIPELMKDLAEHLSTETFTFNSCNSSDYDEGWVKGSYANGEMKIKTTYLPSGFGDFYCQECDEVIATMEDDEKGNIYIECDTNVCPECGEEVDLSDWFPVITEQTVLFV
;
A
#
# COMPACT_ATOMS: atom_id res chain seq x y z
N MET A 1 -10.59 -5.01 16.83
CA MET A 1 -9.22 -4.59 16.45
C MET A 1 -8.90 -5.30 15.15
N SER A 2 -8.94 -4.61 14.01
CA SER A 2 -8.46 -5.15 12.75
C SER A 2 -6.94 -5.28 12.87
N ASN A 3 -6.41 -6.51 12.74
CA ASN A 3 -4.97 -6.67 12.60
C ASN A 3 -4.58 -6.09 11.23
N THR A 4 -4.12 -4.87 11.21
CA THR A 4 -3.48 -4.25 10.06
C THR A 4 -2.14 -4.96 9.85
N TYR A 5 -1.80 -5.22 8.60
CA TYR A 5 -0.50 -5.79 8.22
C TYR A 5 0.13 -4.86 7.19
N ALA A 6 1.40 -4.54 7.37
CA ALA A 6 2.15 -3.81 6.36
C ALA A 6 2.18 -4.57 5.02
N LEU A 7 2.15 -5.91 5.07
CA LEU A 7 1.92 -6.77 3.90
C LEU A 7 1.28 -8.08 4.35
N LYS A 8 0.25 -8.51 3.61
CA LYS A 8 -0.38 -9.83 3.78
C LYS A 8 -0.61 -10.46 2.42
N ILE A 9 -0.12 -11.69 2.24
CA ILE A 9 -0.30 -12.48 1.02
C ILE A 9 -0.97 -13.79 1.41
N THR A 10 -2.07 -14.12 0.76
CA THR A 10 -2.80 -15.37 0.99
C THR A 10 -2.77 -16.23 -0.27
N LEU A 11 -2.22 -17.44 -0.14
CA LEU A 11 -2.10 -18.41 -1.23
C LEU A 11 -3.14 -19.53 -1.09
N LYS A 12 -3.25 -20.36 -2.13
CA LYS A 12 -4.19 -21.48 -2.18
C LYS A 12 -3.97 -22.49 -1.06
N ASN A 13 -2.72 -22.81 -0.75
CA ASN A 13 -2.36 -23.82 0.25
C ASN A 13 -0.98 -23.52 0.87
N LYS A 14 -0.61 -24.30 1.91
CA LYS A 14 0.65 -24.13 2.63
C LYS A 14 1.87 -24.38 1.77
N LYS A 15 1.83 -25.35 0.82
CA LYS A 15 2.96 -25.66 -0.05
C LYS A 15 3.27 -24.46 -0.96
N ALA A 16 2.25 -23.89 -1.60
CA ALA A 16 2.40 -22.68 -2.40
C ALA A 16 2.93 -21.50 -1.55
N ALA A 17 2.44 -21.34 -0.32
CA ALA A 17 2.93 -20.31 0.57
C ALA A 17 4.39 -20.48 1.00
N THR A 18 4.85 -21.72 1.18
CA THR A 18 6.27 -21.98 1.45
C THR A 18 7.14 -21.59 0.25
N SER A 19 6.76 -22.00 -0.96
CA SER A 19 7.47 -21.62 -2.19
C SER A 19 7.46 -20.10 -2.40
N ALA A 20 6.32 -19.47 -2.18
CA ALA A 20 6.21 -18.01 -2.27
C ALA A 20 7.13 -17.29 -1.28
N LEU A 21 7.23 -17.77 -0.04
CA LEU A 21 8.12 -17.18 0.96
C LEU A 21 9.59 -17.22 0.53
N GLU A 22 10.05 -18.32 -0.05
CA GLU A 22 11.42 -18.45 -0.56
C GLU A 22 11.70 -17.46 -1.71
N ILE A 23 10.75 -17.33 -2.66
CA ILE A 23 10.84 -16.38 -3.77
C ILE A 23 10.91 -14.94 -3.23
N LEU A 24 10.00 -14.57 -2.34
CA LEU A 24 9.97 -13.24 -1.73
C LEU A 24 11.27 -12.91 -1.00
N LYS A 25 11.79 -13.83 -0.20
CA LYS A 25 13.05 -13.66 0.51
C LYS A 25 14.23 -13.49 -0.44
N THR A 26 14.30 -14.29 -1.49
CA THR A 26 15.35 -14.16 -2.50
C THR A 26 15.30 -12.79 -3.18
N ARG A 27 14.12 -12.31 -3.55
CA ARG A 27 13.94 -11.01 -4.19
C ARG A 27 14.29 -9.86 -3.26
N LEU A 28 13.89 -9.92 -1.99
CA LEU A 28 14.19 -8.90 -0.98
C LEU A 28 15.70 -8.79 -0.68
N ILE A 29 16.46 -9.87 -0.75
CA ILE A 29 17.93 -9.82 -0.65
C ILE A 29 18.54 -9.03 -1.81
N ALA A 30 17.97 -9.13 -3.02
CA ALA A 30 18.42 -8.35 -4.17
C ALA A 30 18.14 -6.84 -4.01
N GLY A 31 17.11 -6.49 -3.21
CA GLY A 31 16.73 -5.11 -2.89
C GLY A 31 16.05 -4.36 -4.04
N PHE A 32 15.71 -3.11 -3.79
CA PHE A 32 15.10 -2.18 -4.72
C PHE A 32 15.91 -0.87 -4.78
N ASP A 33 15.73 -0.09 -5.82
CA ASP A 33 16.50 1.15 -5.99
C ASP A 33 16.20 2.19 -4.90
N CYS A 34 14.96 2.25 -4.41
CA CYS A 34 14.55 3.13 -3.30
C CYS A 34 15.24 2.77 -1.97
N ASP A 35 15.70 1.53 -1.76
CA ASP A 35 16.42 1.12 -0.55
C ASP A 35 17.62 2.04 -0.22
N LYS A 36 18.22 2.64 -1.25
CA LYS A 36 19.39 3.52 -1.12
C LYS A 36 19.09 4.82 -0.36
N GLY A 37 17.84 5.23 -0.28
CA GLY A 37 17.40 6.42 0.44
C GLY A 37 17.31 6.22 1.97
N TYR A 38 17.37 5.01 2.46
CA TYR A 38 17.14 4.68 3.86
C TYR A 38 18.43 4.42 4.65
N LYS A 39 18.44 4.79 5.93
CA LYS A 39 19.57 4.50 6.85
C LYS A 39 19.76 2.99 7.11
N LYS A 40 18.66 2.24 7.10
CA LYS A 40 18.64 0.78 7.17
C LYS A 40 17.94 0.30 5.93
N ASN A 41 18.47 -0.72 5.26
CA ASN A 41 17.86 -1.26 4.04
C ASN A 41 16.49 -1.88 4.36
N PRO A 42 15.36 -1.31 3.87
CA PRO A 42 14.03 -1.81 4.16
C PRO A 42 13.79 -3.23 3.64
N SER A 43 14.32 -3.58 2.48
CA SER A 43 14.18 -4.93 1.92
C SER A 43 14.79 -6.00 2.84
N VAL A 44 15.94 -5.75 3.45
CA VAL A 44 16.54 -6.67 4.42
C VAL A 44 15.67 -6.78 5.67
N LEU A 45 15.15 -5.66 6.16
CA LEU A 45 14.25 -5.66 7.31
C LEU A 45 12.96 -6.45 7.01
N MET A 46 12.36 -6.26 5.83
CA MET A 46 11.21 -7.04 5.38
C MET A 46 11.53 -8.53 5.30
N HIS A 47 12.67 -8.89 4.69
CA HIS A 47 13.13 -10.29 4.60
C HIS A 47 13.15 -10.98 5.95
N ASP A 48 13.72 -10.34 6.98
CA ASP A 48 13.88 -10.92 8.32
C ASP A 48 12.55 -10.99 9.10
N SER A 49 11.59 -10.15 8.75
CA SER A 49 10.31 -9.99 9.46
C SER A 49 9.16 -10.76 8.83
N LEU A 50 9.32 -11.28 7.61
CA LEU A 50 8.29 -12.10 6.95
C LEU A 50 7.99 -13.36 7.77
N LYS A 51 6.71 -13.58 8.05
CA LYS A 51 6.19 -14.74 8.80
C LYS A 51 5.26 -15.57 7.94
N LEU A 52 5.40 -16.89 8.04
CA LEU A 52 4.50 -17.85 7.41
C LEU A 52 3.59 -18.48 8.46
N SER A 53 2.28 -18.37 8.26
CA SER A 53 1.26 -19.05 9.05
C SER A 53 0.25 -19.75 8.14
N GLY A 54 0.29 -21.08 8.13
CA GLY A 54 -0.57 -21.86 7.24
C GLY A 54 -0.34 -21.53 5.77
N LYS A 55 -1.34 -20.94 5.11
CA LYS A 55 -1.31 -20.50 3.71
C LYS A 55 -1.08 -18.99 3.54
N THR A 56 -0.73 -18.29 4.62
CA THR A 56 -0.63 -16.83 4.63
C THR A 56 0.78 -16.41 5.01
N ILE A 57 1.34 -15.47 4.25
CA ILE A 57 2.59 -14.77 4.55
C ILE A 57 2.22 -13.39 5.02
N THR A 58 2.83 -12.92 6.10
CA THR A 58 2.58 -11.60 6.67
C THR A 58 3.86 -10.87 7.02
N LEU A 59 3.82 -9.56 6.86
CA LEU A 59 4.73 -8.61 7.49
C LEU A 59 3.91 -7.86 8.54
N PRO A 60 4.33 -7.83 9.82
CA PRO A 60 3.59 -7.14 10.87
C PRO A 60 3.43 -5.65 10.61
N ASP A 61 2.41 -5.05 11.23
CA ASP A 61 2.02 -3.66 11.07
C ASP A 61 3.03 -2.65 11.66
N ASP A 62 3.68 -3.03 12.73
CA ASP A 62 4.74 -2.26 13.38
C ASP A 62 6.04 -2.19 12.54
N PHE A 63 5.98 -2.70 11.31
CA PHE A 63 7.10 -2.81 10.40
C PHE A 63 6.87 -2.00 9.11
N GLY A 64 6.63 -0.71 9.25
CA GLY A 64 6.69 0.25 8.14
C GLY A 64 8.13 0.38 7.65
N SER A 65 8.49 -0.40 6.63
CA SER A 65 9.86 -0.42 6.10
C SER A 65 10.07 0.61 5.01
N TYR A 66 9.02 0.98 4.29
CA TYR A 66 9.04 1.97 3.23
C TYR A 66 8.10 3.13 3.57
N PHE A 67 8.42 4.33 3.09
CA PHE A 67 7.42 5.38 3.00
C PHE A 67 6.27 4.92 2.09
N PRO A 68 5.04 5.39 2.31
CA PRO A 68 3.88 4.98 1.50
C PRO A 68 4.09 5.10 0.00
N GLU A 69 4.71 6.18 -0.48
CA GLU A 69 5.03 6.38 -1.89
C GLU A 69 5.96 5.29 -2.45
N ASP A 70 7.03 4.95 -1.75
CA ASP A 70 7.96 3.89 -2.14
C ASP A 70 7.28 2.52 -2.13
N ALA A 71 6.40 2.25 -1.15
CA ALA A 71 5.65 1.01 -1.06
C ALA A 71 4.70 0.80 -2.25
N LEU A 72 4.15 1.87 -2.82
CA LEU A 72 3.32 1.81 -4.04
C LEU A 72 4.10 1.31 -5.26
N MET A 73 5.42 1.45 -5.28
CA MET A 73 6.29 0.91 -6.33
C MET A 73 6.79 -0.49 -5.99
N VAL A 74 7.30 -0.68 -4.78
CA VAL A 74 7.96 -1.91 -4.34
C VAL A 74 6.99 -3.09 -4.25
N ILE A 75 5.80 -2.90 -3.66
CA ILE A 75 4.86 -4.00 -3.47
C ILE A 75 4.31 -4.54 -4.80
N PRO A 76 3.88 -3.72 -5.77
CA PRO A 76 3.51 -4.21 -7.09
C PRO A 76 4.62 -4.98 -7.81
N GLU A 77 5.87 -4.51 -7.75
CA GLU A 77 7.01 -5.21 -8.37
C GLU A 77 7.25 -6.56 -7.70
N LEU A 78 7.27 -6.59 -6.37
CA LEU A 78 7.44 -7.82 -5.60
C LEU A 78 6.35 -8.85 -5.93
N MET A 79 5.09 -8.40 -6.12
CA MET A 79 3.98 -9.28 -6.50
C MET A 79 4.06 -9.75 -7.95
N LYS A 80 4.57 -8.93 -8.88
CA LYS A 80 4.85 -9.33 -10.27
C LYS A 80 5.91 -10.42 -10.31
N ASP A 81 7.03 -10.23 -9.62
CA ASP A 81 8.10 -11.24 -9.50
C ASP A 81 7.55 -12.56 -8.92
N LEU A 82 6.68 -12.46 -7.91
CA LEU A 82 6.03 -13.63 -7.33
C LEU A 82 5.13 -14.37 -8.35
N ALA A 83 4.35 -13.63 -9.15
CA ALA A 83 3.46 -14.19 -10.16
C ALA A 83 4.23 -14.91 -11.29
N GLU A 84 5.35 -14.37 -11.73
CA GLU A 84 6.22 -14.98 -12.74
C GLU A 84 6.72 -16.35 -12.30
N HIS A 85 7.08 -16.50 -11.02
CA HIS A 85 7.60 -17.76 -10.47
C HIS A 85 6.51 -18.75 -10.04
N LEU A 86 5.29 -18.27 -9.79
CA LEU A 86 4.14 -19.08 -9.35
C LEU A 86 3.02 -19.11 -10.39
N SER A 87 3.36 -19.26 -11.66
CA SER A 87 2.45 -19.12 -12.82
C SER A 87 1.17 -19.99 -12.74
N THR A 88 1.20 -21.10 -12.03
CA THR A 88 0.05 -22.01 -11.87
C THR A 88 -0.73 -21.83 -10.57
N GLU A 89 -0.27 -20.98 -9.69
CA GLU A 89 -0.89 -20.74 -8.38
C GLU A 89 -1.81 -19.51 -8.43
N THR A 90 -2.64 -19.38 -7.41
CA THR A 90 -3.47 -18.20 -7.20
C THR A 90 -3.16 -17.59 -5.85
N PHE A 91 -3.12 -16.26 -5.77
CA PHE A 91 -2.94 -15.55 -4.52
C PHE A 91 -3.66 -14.20 -4.50
N THR A 92 -3.91 -13.72 -3.31
CA THR A 92 -4.37 -12.35 -3.05
C THR A 92 -3.37 -11.66 -2.14
N PHE A 93 -3.27 -10.34 -2.23
CA PHE A 93 -2.40 -9.56 -1.38
C PHE A 93 -3.03 -8.21 -1.02
N ASN A 94 -2.65 -7.71 0.14
CA ASN A 94 -2.90 -6.36 0.58
C ASN A 94 -1.72 -5.86 1.41
N SER A 95 -1.44 -4.58 1.28
CA SER A 95 -0.43 -3.84 2.00
C SER A 95 -1.00 -2.51 2.43
N CYS A 96 -0.61 -2.06 3.62
CA CYS A 96 -0.88 -0.73 4.12
C CYS A 96 0.42 -0.20 4.71
N ASN A 97 0.83 0.98 4.28
CA ASN A 97 2.00 1.68 4.79
C ASN A 97 1.57 3.10 5.12
N SER A 98 1.90 3.55 6.30
CA SER A 98 1.58 4.89 6.78
C SER A 98 2.81 5.57 7.34
N SER A 99 2.84 6.89 7.21
CA SER A 99 3.77 7.79 7.89
C SER A 99 2.97 8.81 8.71
N ASP A 100 3.67 9.77 9.32
CA ASP A 100 3.01 10.85 10.05
C ASP A 100 2.22 11.80 9.14
N TYR A 101 2.41 11.70 7.82
CA TYR A 101 1.90 12.68 6.85
C TYR A 101 1.13 12.07 5.68
N ASP A 102 1.33 10.80 5.38
CA ASP A 102 0.75 10.17 4.20
C ASP A 102 0.47 8.68 4.43
N GLU A 103 -0.40 8.12 3.62
CA GLU A 103 -0.76 6.70 3.65
C GLU A 103 -0.81 6.10 2.25
N GLY A 104 -0.46 4.82 2.16
CA GLY A 104 -0.46 4.08 0.91
C GLY A 104 -0.98 2.65 1.06
N TRP A 105 -1.91 2.27 0.17
CA TRP A 105 -2.47 0.92 0.12
C TRP A 105 -2.20 0.28 -1.24
N VAL A 106 -1.82 -0.98 -1.20
CA VAL A 106 -1.72 -1.82 -2.39
C VAL A 106 -2.51 -3.08 -2.15
N LYS A 107 -3.48 -3.37 -3.00
CA LYS A 107 -4.24 -4.62 -2.94
C LYS A 107 -4.39 -5.25 -4.32
N GLY A 108 -4.47 -6.56 -4.37
CA GLY A 108 -4.66 -7.22 -5.65
C GLY A 108 -4.80 -8.73 -5.55
N SER A 109 -4.87 -9.33 -6.73
CA SER A 109 -4.99 -10.76 -6.90
C SER A 109 -4.27 -11.22 -8.15
N TYR A 110 -3.78 -12.46 -8.12
CA TYR A 110 -3.24 -13.16 -9.27
C TYR A 110 -3.98 -14.47 -9.48
N ALA A 111 -4.43 -14.71 -10.71
CA ALA A 111 -5.06 -15.96 -11.12
C ALA A 111 -4.95 -16.16 -12.64
N ASN A 112 -4.65 -17.39 -13.07
CA ASN A 112 -4.66 -17.78 -14.48
C ASN A 112 -3.83 -16.87 -15.41
N GLY A 113 -2.66 -16.44 -14.98
CA GLY A 113 -1.80 -15.55 -15.75
C GLY A 113 -2.22 -14.08 -15.76
N GLU A 114 -3.21 -13.69 -14.98
CA GLU A 114 -3.67 -12.31 -14.86
C GLU A 114 -3.49 -11.80 -13.44
N MET A 115 -2.85 -10.65 -13.28
CA MET A 115 -2.75 -9.93 -12.02
C MET A 115 -3.52 -8.62 -12.09
N LYS A 116 -4.38 -8.39 -11.11
CA LYS A 116 -5.08 -7.12 -10.90
C LYS A 116 -4.50 -6.44 -9.67
N ILE A 117 -4.11 -5.20 -9.82
CA ILE A 117 -3.50 -4.38 -8.76
C ILE A 117 -4.29 -3.09 -8.67
N LYS A 118 -4.66 -2.71 -7.45
CA LYS A 118 -5.17 -1.40 -7.11
C LYS A 118 -4.23 -0.77 -6.09
N THR A 119 -3.75 0.42 -6.40
CA THR A 119 -2.99 1.27 -5.48
C THR A 119 -3.85 2.46 -5.08
N THR A 120 -3.71 2.88 -3.84
CA THR A 120 -4.32 4.11 -3.33
C THR A 120 -3.25 4.84 -2.54
N TYR A 121 -3.02 6.08 -2.86
CA TYR A 121 -2.09 6.95 -2.15
C TYR A 121 -2.83 8.17 -1.63
N LEU A 122 -2.63 8.48 -0.38
CA LEU A 122 -3.23 9.59 0.32
C LEU A 122 -2.10 10.51 0.81
N PRO A 123 -1.78 11.58 0.06
CA PRO A 123 -0.58 12.38 0.31
C PRO A 123 -0.62 13.18 1.60
N SER A 124 -1.81 13.46 2.13
CA SER A 124 -1.98 14.25 3.34
C SER A 124 -2.52 13.46 4.54
N GLY A 125 -2.69 12.13 4.39
CA GLY A 125 -3.30 11.30 5.43
C GLY A 125 -4.79 11.57 5.62
N PHE A 126 -5.36 11.03 6.70
CA PHE A 126 -6.73 11.30 7.12
C PHE A 126 -6.79 12.51 8.07
N GLY A 127 -7.94 13.13 8.15
CA GLY A 127 -8.25 14.19 9.09
C GLY A 127 -8.75 15.48 8.45
N ASP A 128 -8.63 16.56 9.19
CA ASP A 128 -9.10 17.87 8.79
C ASP A 128 -8.04 18.61 7.97
N PHE A 129 -8.49 19.25 6.90
CA PHE A 129 -7.69 20.13 6.06
C PHE A 129 -8.07 21.57 6.32
N TYR A 130 -7.08 22.40 6.58
CA TYR A 130 -7.25 23.76 7.03
C TYR A 130 -6.91 24.77 5.93
N CYS A 131 -7.66 25.86 5.90
CA CYS A 131 -7.30 27.04 5.10
C CYS A 131 -5.97 27.61 5.58
N GLN A 132 -5.01 27.81 4.69
CA GLN A 132 -3.69 28.34 5.03
C GLN A 132 -3.74 29.82 5.45
N GLU A 133 -4.82 30.55 5.10
CA GLU A 133 -4.95 31.98 5.40
C GLU A 133 -5.64 32.25 6.74
N CYS A 134 -6.56 31.37 7.19
CA CYS A 134 -7.36 31.64 8.39
C CYS A 134 -7.53 30.44 9.34
N ASP A 135 -6.88 29.31 9.07
CA ASP A 135 -6.92 28.07 9.87
C ASP A 135 -8.35 27.44 10.01
N GLU A 136 -9.31 27.83 9.17
CA GLU A 136 -10.64 27.21 9.15
C GLU A 136 -10.60 25.84 8.46
N VAL A 137 -11.35 24.88 8.99
CA VAL A 137 -11.50 23.55 8.36
C VAL A 137 -12.29 23.69 7.06
N ILE A 138 -11.71 23.24 5.95
CA ILE A 138 -12.31 23.33 4.62
C ILE A 138 -12.70 21.97 4.05
N ALA A 139 -12.09 20.90 4.53
CA ALA A 139 -12.44 19.54 4.17
C ALA A 139 -12.07 18.59 5.30
N THR A 140 -12.80 17.49 5.41
CA THR A 140 -12.46 16.38 6.29
C THR A 140 -12.40 15.11 5.48
N MET A 141 -11.35 14.32 5.68
CA MET A 141 -11.15 13.03 5.01
C MET A 141 -11.14 11.91 6.04
N GLU A 142 -12.03 10.95 5.85
CA GLU A 142 -12.19 9.80 6.73
C GLU A 142 -12.27 8.50 5.92
N ASP A 143 -12.03 7.36 6.57
CA ASP A 143 -12.33 6.04 6.03
C ASP A 143 -13.46 5.35 6.80
N ASP A 144 -14.18 4.48 6.11
CA ASP A 144 -15.10 3.57 6.76
C ASP A 144 -14.39 2.27 7.21
N GLU A 145 -15.08 1.45 8.01
CA GLU A 145 -14.58 0.14 8.47
C GLU A 145 -14.23 -0.82 7.30
N LYS A 146 -14.61 -0.49 6.06
CA LYS A 146 -14.33 -1.27 4.84
C LYS A 146 -13.17 -0.69 4.03
N GLY A 147 -12.59 0.44 4.49
CA GLY A 147 -11.52 1.16 3.82
C GLY A 147 -11.99 1.94 2.58
N ASN A 148 -13.25 2.37 2.56
CA ASN A 148 -13.69 3.37 1.60
C ASN A 148 -13.38 4.76 2.16
N ILE A 149 -12.82 5.62 1.32
CA ILE A 149 -12.44 6.98 1.67
C ILE A 149 -13.61 7.90 1.37
N TYR A 150 -13.99 8.71 2.35
CA TYR A 150 -14.99 9.75 2.24
C TYR A 150 -14.32 11.11 2.40
N ILE A 151 -14.71 12.03 1.54
CA ILE A 151 -14.25 13.42 1.61
C ILE A 151 -15.50 14.27 1.79
N GLU A 152 -15.59 14.94 2.92
CA GLU A 152 -16.59 15.97 3.16
C GLU A 152 -15.96 17.32 2.80
N CYS A 153 -16.33 17.85 1.65
CA CYS A 153 -15.93 19.15 1.17
C CYS A 153 -17.06 19.75 0.35
N ASP A 154 -17.65 20.81 0.82
CA ASP A 154 -18.77 21.47 0.15
C ASP A 154 -18.32 22.34 -1.02
N THR A 155 -17.16 22.95 -0.90
CA THR A 155 -16.57 23.83 -1.93
C THR A 155 -15.05 23.88 -1.82
N ASN A 156 -14.36 24.27 -2.91
CA ASN A 156 -12.95 24.61 -2.91
C ASN A 156 -12.67 26.07 -2.48
N VAL A 157 -13.63 26.70 -1.84
CA VAL A 157 -13.52 28.08 -1.34
C VAL A 157 -13.71 28.06 0.16
N CYS A 158 -12.79 28.65 0.89
CA CYS A 158 -12.88 28.76 2.34
C CYS A 158 -14.14 29.52 2.75
N PRO A 159 -15.00 28.96 3.62
CA PRO A 159 -16.26 29.63 4.01
C PRO A 159 -16.05 30.90 4.82
N GLU A 160 -14.90 31.04 5.50
CA GLU A 160 -14.63 32.20 6.35
C GLU A 160 -13.94 33.35 5.61
N CYS A 161 -12.86 33.08 4.87
CA CYS A 161 -12.09 34.15 4.22
C CYS A 161 -12.36 34.28 2.72
N GLY A 162 -13.03 33.30 2.09
CA GLY A 162 -13.36 33.32 0.66
C GLY A 162 -12.17 32.98 -0.24
N GLU A 163 -11.04 32.54 0.32
CA GLU A 163 -9.86 32.13 -0.48
C GLU A 163 -10.16 30.82 -1.22
N GLU A 164 -9.73 30.77 -2.47
CA GLU A 164 -9.81 29.55 -3.28
C GLU A 164 -8.66 28.59 -2.88
N VAL A 165 -9.00 27.37 -2.51
CA VAL A 165 -8.04 26.37 -2.03
C VAL A 165 -7.89 25.28 -3.07
N ASP A 166 -6.64 24.97 -3.45
CA ASP A 166 -6.34 23.83 -4.30
C ASP A 166 -6.31 22.56 -3.45
N LEU A 167 -7.34 21.75 -3.57
CA LEU A 167 -7.47 20.47 -2.88
C LEU A 167 -6.84 19.30 -3.66
N SER A 168 -6.29 19.53 -4.85
CA SER A 168 -5.80 18.45 -5.73
C SER A 168 -4.69 17.61 -5.09
N ASP A 169 -3.84 18.24 -4.28
CA ASP A 169 -2.75 17.56 -3.58
C ASP A 169 -3.23 16.72 -2.38
N TRP A 170 -4.49 16.88 -1.97
CA TRP A 170 -5.06 16.21 -0.81
C TRP A 170 -5.93 15.00 -1.17
N PHE A 171 -6.41 14.96 -2.42
CA PHE A 171 -7.25 13.86 -2.87
C PHE A 171 -6.47 12.55 -3.04
N PRO A 172 -7.12 11.40 -2.72
CA PRO A 172 -6.48 10.11 -2.92
C PRO A 172 -6.20 9.85 -4.40
N VAL A 173 -4.97 9.49 -4.70
CA VAL A 173 -4.57 9.04 -6.02
C VAL A 173 -4.83 7.54 -6.13
N ILE A 174 -5.80 7.15 -6.97
CA ILE A 174 -6.18 5.75 -7.16
C ILE A 174 -5.73 5.30 -8.55
N THR A 175 -4.97 4.22 -8.60
CA THR A 175 -4.54 3.59 -9.84
C THR A 175 -4.94 2.12 -9.87
N GLU A 176 -5.56 1.69 -10.97
CA GLU A 176 -5.88 0.30 -11.22
C GLU A 176 -5.13 -0.19 -12.46
N GLN A 177 -4.48 -1.33 -12.37
CA GLN A 177 -3.75 -1.93 -13.48
C GLN A 177 -4.01 -3.44 -13.56
N THR A 178 -4.01 -3.95 -14.79
CA THR A 178 -4.04 -5.38 -15.08
C THR A 178 -2.76 -5.76 -15.82
N VAL A 179 -2.06 -6.76 -15.31
CA VAL A 179 -0.82 -7.29 -15.90
C VAL A 179 -1.08 -8.72 -16.37
N LEU A 180 -0.76 -9.00 -17.62
CA LEU A 180 -0.87 -10.34 -18.20
C LEU A 180 0.51 -10.99 -18.24
N PHE A 181 0.59 -12.23 -17.76
CA PHE A 181 1.77 -13.08 -17.81
C PHE A 181 1.55 -14.15 -18.91
N VAL A 182 2.41 -14.14 -19.91
CA VAL A 182 2.32 -15.02 -21.10
C VAL A 182 3.26 -16.22 -20.95
#